data_ec78f08817654cccb5d3648806637d64
#
_entry.id   ec78f08817654cccb5d3648806637d64
#
_cell.length_a   1.000
_cell.length_b   1.000
_cell.length_c   1.000
_cell.angle_alpha   90.00
_cell.angle_beta   90.00
_cell.angle_gamma   90.00
#
_symmetry.space_group_name_H-M   'P 1'
#
loop_
_entity.id
_entity.type
_entity.pdbx_description
1 polymer ?
#
loop_
_entity_poly.entity_id
_entity_poly.type
_entity_poly.pdbx_seq_one_letter_code
_entity_poly.pdbx_strand_id
1 'polypeptide(L)'
;MDGFAGDILSGGRALLGEDSSVMARMQKKFWKTKQVLIKATGKKEDEYVVASDADLDAKLELFHSVQTTSTELLKVIEKYQRRITHLSQEENELGMFLRCQAEHDRTKAGNMMDATSKALCASAKQRLVLCPPLHRMEQEVETFRRRAIADTLLTVTRMEKSRTEYRGALLWMKDVSQELDPDTCKHLDKFRKVQSQVRGSKDLFEKLKNDVCQKVDMLGASRCNMLSHSLCTYQITLLQFWERTACVMSGIRESFKGLVPYQFTTLKDLRDPLEQLTDLDLTNQDHNKEKAIQSNR
;
A
#
# COMPACT_ATOMS: atom_id res chain seq x y z
N MET A 1 72.84 -6.94 -40.27
CA MET A 1 71.56 -7.54 -40.60
C MET A 1 71.00 -8.33 -39.45
N ASP A 2 70.72 -7.67 -38.34
CA ASP A 2 70.17 -8.30 -37.13
C ASP A 2 69.14 -7.39 -36.43
N GLY A 3 67.99 -7.22 -37.08
CA GLY A 3 66.99 -6.32 -36.56
C GLY A 3 65.53 -6.70 -36.88
N PHE A 4 65.28 -7.82 -37.56
CA PHE A 4 63.93 -8.14 -38.04
C PHE A 4 63.24 -9.35 -37.40
N ALA A 5 63.90 -10.07 -36.48
CA ALA A 5 63.36 -11.27 -35.85
C ALA A 5 62.66 -11.00 -34.49
N GLY A 6 62.88 -9.84 -33.89
CA GLY A 6 62.34 -9.49 -32.55
C GLY A 6 60.90 -8.99 -32.60
N ASP A 7 60.46 -8.29 -33.63
CA ASP A 7 59.12 -7.62 -33.68
C ASP A 7 57.96 -8.56 -34.04
N ILE A 8 58.23 -9.69 -34.73
CA ILE A 8 57.17 -10.63 -35.09
C ILE A 8 56.69 -11.47 -33.89
N LEU A 9 57.59 -11.72 -32.92
CA LEU A 9 57.26 -12.51 -31.70
C LEU A 9 56.54 -11.66 -30.63
N SER A 10 56.80 -10.33 -30.58
CA SER A 10 56.07 -9.45 -29.66
C SER A 10 54.65 -9.15 -30.14
N GLY A 11 54.40 -8.99 -31.43
CA GLY A 11 53.06 -8.80 -32.01
C GLY A 11 52.13 -10.01 -31.83
N GLY A 12 52.70 -11.26 -32.01
CA GLY A 12 51.95 -12.49 -31.81
C GLY A 12 51.50 -12.73 -30.34
N ARG A 13 52.30 -12.30 -29.37
CA ARG A 13 51.92 -12.38 -27.93
C ARG A 13 50.86 -11.38 -27.53
N ALA A 14 50.84 -10.19 -28.10
CA ALA A 14 49.81 -9.19 -27.85
C ALA A 14 48.45 -9.63 -28.45
N LEU A 15 48.44 -10.18 -29.69
CA LEU A 15 47.22 -10.70 -30.32
C LEU A 15 46.63 -11.89 -29.55
N LEU A 16 47.46 -12.83 -29.11
CA LEU A 16 47.02 -13.97 -28.29
C LEU A 16 46.49 -13.52 -26.89
N GLY A 17 47.02 -12.46 -26.35
CA GLY A 17 46.53 -11.86 -25.07
C GLY A 17 45.17 -11.16 -25.18
N GLU A 18 44.90 -10.49 -26.32
CA GLU A 18 43.63 -9.82 -26.59
C GLU A 18 42.51 -10.82 -26.89
N ASP A 19 42.75 -11.83 -27.70
CA ASP A 19 41.80 -12.89 -28.01
C ASP A 19 41.40 -13.67 -26.74
N SER A 20 42.35 -13.98 -25.86
CA SER A 20 42.11 -14.62 -24.57
C SER A 20 41.24 -13.73 -23.65
N SER A 21 41.40 -12.42 -23.68
CA SER A 21 40.61 -11.46 -22.91
C SER A 21 39.18 -11.32 -23.46
N VAL A 22 39.00 -11.33 -24.79
CA VAL A 22 37.69 -11.29 -25.45
C VAL A 22 36.90 -12.56 -25.17
N MET A 23 37.56 -13.72 -25.30
CA MET A 23 36.95 -15.04 -25.03
C MET A 23 36.47 -15.13 -23.57
N ALA A 24 37.28 -14.70 -22.59
CA ALA A 24 36.89 -14.69 -21.21
C ALA A 24 35.70 -13.75 -20.91
N ARG A 25 35.62 -12.61 -21.59
CA ARG A 25 34.48 -11.68 -21.50
C ARG A 25 33.21 -12.30 -22.11
N MET A 26 33.31 -13.02 -23.21
CA MET A 26 32.17 -13.71 -23.83
C MET A 26 31.67 -14.86 -22.93
N GLN A 27 32.55 -15.66 -22.37
CA GLN A 27 32.19 -16.72 -21.42
C GLN A 27 31.50 -16.16 -20.17
N LYS A 28 32.03 -15.08 -19.58
CA LYS A 28 31.39 -14.40 -18.46
C LYS A 28 29.97 -13.92 -18.79
N LYS A 29 29.77 -13.34 -19.98
CA LYS A 29 28.44 -12.91 -20.46
C LYS A 29 27.51 -14.09 -20.66
N PHE A 30 27.98 -15.19 -21.25
CA PHE A 30 27.20 -16.39 -21.45
C PHE A 30 26.65 -16.96 -20.15
N TRP A 31 27.51 -17.17 -19.16
CA TRP A 31 27.11 -17.71 -17.85
C TRP A 31 26.18 -16.79 -17.09
N LYS A 32 26.39 -15.49 -17.19
CA LYS A 32 25.44 -14.50 -16.66
C LYS A 32 24.08 -14.59 -17.32
N THR A 33 24.02 -14.71 -18.64
CA THR A 33 22.76 -14.86 -19.39
C THR A 33 22.06 -16.16 -19.05
N LYS A 34 22.80 -17.27 -18.91
CA LYS A 34 22.27 -18.58 -18.47
C LYS A 34 21.61 -18.46 -17.09
N GLN A 35 22.26 -17.78 -16.15
CA GLN A 35 21.70 -17.53 -14.81
C GLN A 35 20.42 -16.66 -14.85
N VAL A 36 20.40 -15.62 -15.67
CA VAL A 36 19.19 -14.80 -15.88
C VAL A 36 18.05 -15.66 -16.44
N LEU A 37 18.34 -16.57 -17.36
CA LEU A 37 17.34 -17.47 -17.93
C LEU A 37 16.80 -18.47 -16.90
N ILE A 38 17.67 -19.05 -16.05
CA ILE A 38 17.27 -19.94 -14.96
C ILE A 38 16.31 -19.20 -14.01
N LYS A 39 16.67 -17.97 -13.59
CA LYS A 39 15.82 -17.13 -12.74
C LYS A 39 14.48 -16.80 -13.41
N ALA A 40 14.46 -16.50 -14.70
CA ALA A 40 13.24 -16.16 -15.44
C ALA A 40 12.32 -17.36 -15.69
N THR A 41 12.87 -18.55 -15.84
CA THR A 41 12.10 -19.79 -16.09
C THR A 41 11.61 -20.47 -14.81
N GLY A 42 11.98 -19.96 -13.63
CA GLY A 42 11.59 -20.55 -12.33
C GLY A 42 12.17 -21.95 -12.10
N LYS A 43 13.19 -22.39 -12.90
CA LYS A 43 13.88 -23.64 -12.63
C LYS A 43 14.58 -23.55 -11.28
N LYS A 44 14.45 -24.62 -10.46
CA LYS A 44 15.22 -24.75 -9.23
C LYS A 44 16.71 -24.61 -9.53
N GLU A 45 17.36 -23.71 -8.82
CA GLU A 45 18.81 -23.61 -8.85
C GLU A 45 19.42 -24.89 -8.26
N ASP A 46 20.62 -25.22 -8.71
CA ASP A 46 21.33 -26.39 -8.21
C ASP A 46 21.79 -26.14 -6.75
N GLU A 47 21.07 -26.73 -5.80
CA GLU A 47 21.30 -26.57 -4.35
C GLU A 47 22.71 -26.97 -3.90
N TYR A 48 23.41 -27.79 -4.69
CA TYR A 48 24.82 -28.17 -4.45
C TYR A 48 25.81 -27.09 -4.85
N VAL A 49 25.38 -26.12 -5.67
CA VAL A 49 26.26 -25.06 -6.22
C VAL A 49 25.95 -23.71 -5.61
N VAL A 50 24.67 -23.44 -5.33
CA VAL A 50 24.19 -22.15 -4.84
C VAL A 50 23.63 -22.31 -3.45
N ALA A 51 24.25 -21.65 -2.46
CA ALA A 51 23.72 -21.61 -1.11
C ALA A 51 22.41 -20.83 -1.03
N SER A 52 21.53 -21.22 -0.11
CA SER A 52 20.28 -20.50 0.14
C SER A 52 20.57 -19.10 0.71
N ASP A 53 19.88 -18.10 0.15
CA ASP A 53 19.90 -16.72 0.61
C ASP A 53 18.59 -16.35 1.32
N ALA A 54 17.98 -17.28 2.08
CA ALA A 54 16.65 -17.13 2.68
C ALA A 54 16.49 -15.83 3.49
N ASP A 55 17.50 -15.46 4.28
CA ASP A 55 17.48 -14.23 5.07
C ASP A 55 17.46 -12.98 4.19
N LEU A 56 18.21 -12.98 3.09
CA LEU A 56 18.20 -11.90 2.13
C LEU A 56 16.84 -11.81 1.42
N ASP A 57 16.30 -12.95 1.03
CA ASP A 57 14.99 -13.01 0.33
C ASP A 57 13.88 -12.49 1.25
N ALA A 58 13.89 -12.83 2.54
CA ALA A 58 12.97 -12.27 3.54
C ALA A 58 13.11 -10.74 3.68
N LYS A 59 14.34 -10.20 3.65
CA LYS A 59 14.56 -8.75 3.65
C LYS A 59 14.05 -8.08 2.37
N LEU A 60 14.19 -8.73 1.22
CA LEU A 60 13.66 -8.23 -0.05
C LEU A 60 12.12 -8.22 -0.06
N GLU A 61 11.48 -9.24 0.50
CA GLU A 61 10.01 -9.25 0.67
C GLU A 61 9.54 -8.11 1.57
N LEU A 62 10.23 -7.87 2.69
CA LEU A 62 9.94 -6.72 3.55
C LEU A 62 10.09 -5.39 2.79
N PHE A 63 11.17 -5.23 2.02
CA PHE A 63 11.38 -4.05 1.18
C PHE A 63 10.24 -3.83 0.20
N HIS A 64 9.82 -4.88 -0.54
CA HIS A 64 8.70 -4.80 -1.47
C HIS A 64 7.37 -4.48 -0.78
N SER A 65 7.13 -5.05 0.39
CA SER A 65 5.96 -4.72 1.21
C SER A 65 5.95 -3.24 1.60
N VAL A 66 7.08 -2.69 2.07
CA VAL A 66 7.19 -1.27 2.42
C VAL A 66 6.95 -0.38 1.19
N GLN A 67 7.49 -0.73 0.04
CA GLN A 67 7.33 0.01 -1.21
C GLN A 67 5.86 0.03 -1.67
N THR A 68 5.21 -1.13 -1.68
CA THR A 68 3.82 -1.28 -2.12
C THR A 68 2.86 -0.57 -1.17
N THR A 69 2.97 -0.85 0.14
CA THR A 69 2.08 -0.27 1.15
C THR A 69 2.23 1.25 1.26
N SER A 70 3.43 1.81 1.05
CA SER A 70 3.61 3.27 1.02
C SER A 70 2.94 3.91 -0.20
N THR A 71 2.98 3.26 -1.36
CA THR A 71 2.31 3.73 -2.57
C THR A 71 0.79 3.66 -2.46
N GLU A 72 0.28 2.60 -1.86
CA GLU A 72 -1.15 2.43 -1.60
C GLU A 72 -1.66 3.44 -0.58
N LEU A 73 -0.90 3.68 0.49
CA LEU A 73 -1.24 4.65 1.52
C LEU A 73 -1.41 6.06 0.92
N LEU A 74 -0.51 6.50 0.05
CA LEU A 74 -0.63 7.78 -0.66
C LEU A 74 -1.96 7.89 -1.41
N LYS A 75 -2.29 6.90 -2.22
CA LYS A 75 -3.56 6.87 -2.98
C LYS A 75 -4.78 6.93 -2.08
N VAL A 76 -4.73 6.25 -0.93
CA VAL A 76 -5.84 6.24 0.04
C VAL A 76 -5.97 7.59 0.72
N ILE A 77 -4.87 8.22 1.13
CA ILE A 77 -4.88 9.55 1.75
C ILE A 77 -5.46 10.59 0.79
N GLU A 78 -4.98 10.66 -0.44
CA GLU A 78 -5.50 11.57 -1.48
C GLU A 78 -7.00 11.40 -1.73
N LYS A 79 -7.44 10.14 -1.84
CA LYS A 79 -8.85 9.83 -2.05
C LYS A 79 -9.69 10.25 -0.84
N TYR A 80 -9.19 10.03 0.36
CA TYR A 80 -9.88 10.39 1.60
C TYR A 80 -9.99 11.89 1.75
N GLN A 81 -8.94 12.66 1.51
CA GLN A 81 -8.95 14.13 1.54
C GLN A 81 -9.98 14.71 0.56
N ARG A 82 -9.99 14.23 -0.69
CA ARG A 82 -10.98 14.67 -1.69
C ARG A 82 -12.41 14.43 -1.22
N ARG A 83 -12.67 13.26 -0.60
CA ARG A 83 -14.02 12.94 -0.09
C ARG A 83 -14.41 13.77 1.12
N ILE A 84 -13.47 14.06 2.02
CA ILE A 84 -13.69 14.96 3.16
C ILE A 84 -14.09 16.35 2.65
N THR A 85 -13.33 16.89 1.71
CA THR A 85 -13.59 18.21 1.13
C THR A 85 -14.96 18.25 0.45
N HIS A 86 -15.27 17.25 -0.37
CA HIS A 86 -16.57 17.16 -1.04
C HIS A 86 -17.72 17.06 -0.03
N LEU A 87 -17.63 16.15 0.94
CA LEU A 87 -18.68 16.01 1.97
C LEU A 87 -18.86 17.30 2.76
N SER A 88 -17.77 18.01 3.10
CA SER A 88 -17.86 19.31 3.78
C SER A 88 -18.57 20.36 2.95
N GLN A 89 -18.35 20.38 1.63
CA GLN A 89 -19.06 21.27 0.72
C GLN A 89 -20.56 20.96 0.70
N GLU A 90 -20.94 19.70 0.48
CA GLU A 90 -22.33 19.24 0.47
C GLU A 90 -23.05 19.54 1.79
N GLU A 91 -22.39 19.27 2.94
CA GLU A 91 -22.96 19.63 4.26
C GLU A 91 -23.19 21.14 4.40
N ASN A 92 -22.24 21.95 3.92
CA ASN A 92 -22.38 23.41 3.98
C ASN A 92 -23.48 23.92 3.04
N GLU A 93 -23.60 23.37 1.83
CA GLU A 93 -24.66 23.73 0.87
C GLU A 93 -26.02 23.40 1.42
N LEU A 94 -26.22 22.19 1.97
CA LEU A 94 -27.47 21.82 2.63
C LEU A 94 -27.77 22.75 3.83
N GLY A 95 -26.75 23.07 4.63
CA GLY A 95 -26.88 24.00 5.75
C GLY A 95 -27.33 25.38 5.29
N MET A 96 -26.75 25.93 4.25
CA MET A 96 -27.12 27.25 3.71
C MET A 96 -28.53 27.24 3.11
N PHE A 97 -28.91 26.17 2.43
CA PHE A 97 -30.29 26.02 1.92
C PHE A 97 -31.32 26.04 3.06
N LEU A 98 -31.11 25.23 4.09
CA LEU A 98 -32.00 25.17 5.26
C LEU A 98 -32.09 26.53 5.96
N ARG A 99 -30.98 27.25 6.05
CA ARG A 99 -30.99 28.61 6.61
C ARG A 99 -31.88 29.56 5.82
N CYS A 100 -31.74 29.56 4.50
CA CYS A 100 -32.56 30.39 3.63
C CYS A 100 -34.06 30.06 3.77
N GLN A 101 -34.42 28.78 3.88
CA GLN A 101 -35.81 28.38 4.12
C GLN A 101 -36.29 28.79 5.52
N ALA A 102 -35.47 28.66 6.54
CA ALA A 102 -35.81 29.06 7.91
C ALA A 102 -36.13 30.56 8.05
N GLU A 103 -35.47 31.43 7.27
CA GLU A 103 -35.71 32.88 7.28
C GLU A 103 -37.15 33.24 6.83
N HIS A 104 -37.78 32.41 6.00
CA HIS A 104 -39.11 32.58 5.47
C HIS A 104 -40.18 31.80 6.24
N ASP A 105 -39.81 30.90 7.12
CA ASP A 105 -40.73 30.05 7.89
C ASP A 105 -40.78 30.44 9.37
N ARG A 106 -41.92 31.01 9.78
CA ARG A 106 -42.16 31.44 11.20
C ARG A 106 -42.72 30.30 12.05
N THR A 107 -42.77 29.08 11.57
CA THR A 107 -43.28 27.93 12.33
C THR A 107 -42.20 27.27 13.15
N LYS A 108 -42.57 26.23 13.91
CA LYS A 108 -41.61 25.37 14.60
C LYS A 108 -40.60 24.71 13.64
N ALA A 109 -41.04 24.42 12.39
CA ALA A 109 -40.18 23.88 11.38
C ALA A 109 -39.05 24.85 10.99
N GLY A 110 -39.33 26.15 10.89
CA GLY A 110 -38.33 27.18 10.63
C GLY A 110 -37.23 27.19 11.72
N ASN A 111 -37.60 27.12 13.00
CA ASN A 111 -36.64 27.02 14.07
C ASN A 111 -35.79 25.76 14.02
N MET A 112 -36.39 24.63 13.61
CA MET A 112 -35.67 23.36 13.42
C MET A 112 -34.69 23.43 12.27
N MET A 113 -35.13 24.03 11.12
CA MET A 113 -34.27 24.24 9.96
C MET A 113 -33.06 25.14 10.31
N ASP A 114 -33.27 26.24 11.06
CA ASP A 114 -32.20 27.13 11.49
C ASP A 114 -31.19 26.42 12.41
N ALA A 115 -31.67 25.68 13.40
CA ALA A 115 -30.81 24.92 14.31
C ALA A 115 -30.00 23.84 13.54
N THR A 116 -30.65 23.13 12.61
CA THR A 116 -30.01 22.12 11.79
C THR A 116 -28.97 22.74 10.84
N SER A 117 -29.29 23.88 10.22
CA SER A 117 -28.39 24.66 9.37
C SER A 117 -27.10 25.03 10.11
N LYS A 118 -27.23 25.62 11.31
CA LYS A 118 -26.08 26.01 12.14
C LYS A 118 -25.18 24.81 12.43
N ALA A 119 -25.76 23.67 12.72
CA ALA A 119 -25.00 22.46 13.00
C ALA A 119 -24.28 21.89 11.78
N LEU A 120 -24.95 21.83 10.62
CA LEU A 120 -24.35 21.37 9.38
C LEU A 120 -23.19 22.27 8.95
N CYS A 121 -23.38 23.60 8.97
CA CYS A 121 -22.31 24.54 8.63
C CYS A 121 -21.14 24.46 9.64
N ALA A 122 -21.41 24.24 10.92
CA ALA A 122 -20.37 24.05 11.92
C ALA A 122 -19.62 22.71 11.72
N SER A 123 -20.34 21.62 11.46
CA SER A 123 -19.77 20.30 11.12
C SER A 123 -18.88 20.37 9.88
N ALA A 124 -19.34 21.01 8.83
CA ALA A 124 -18.60 21.21 7.58
C ALA A 124 -17.25 21.91 7.84
N LYS A 125 -17.24 23.01 8.59
CA LYS A 125 -16.02 23.74 8.96
C LYS A 125 -15.07 22.88 9.81
N GLN A 126 -15.61 22.15 10.79
CA GLN A 126 -14.80 21.28 11.66
C GLN A 126 -14.18 20.12 10.86
N ARG A 127 -14.90 19.59 9.86
CA ARG A 127 -14.41 18.51 8.99
C ARG A 127 -13.21 18.95 8.17
N LEU A 128 -13.18 20.16 7.66
CA LEU A 128 -12.04 20.70 6.91
C LEU A 128 -10.76 20.80 7.75
N VAL A 129 -10.86 20.90 9.07
CA VAL A 129 -9.69 20.92 9.96
C VAL A 129 -8.90 19.60 9.91
N LEU A 130 -9.50 18.51 9.43
CA LEU A 130 -8.82 17.24 9.22
C LEU A 130 -7.88 17.25 8.01
N CYS A 131 -8.06 18.15 7.04
CA CYS A 131 -7.28 18.18 5.82
C CYS A 131 -5.81 18.56 6.00
N PRO A 132 -5.43 19.60 6.77
CA PRO A 132 -4.02 19.97 6.96
C PRO A 132 -3.13 18.84 7.49
N PRO A 133 -3.47 18.12 8.59
CA PRO A 133 -2.64 17.02 9.06
C PRO A 133 -2.59 15.83 8.08
N LEU A 134 -3.66 15.56 7.33
CA LEU A 134 -3.67 14.55 6.28
C LEU A 134 -2.75 14.96 5.11
N HIS A 135 -2.79 16.21 4.70
CA HIS A 135 -1.89 16.72 3.65
C HIS A 135 -0.41 16.66 4.08
N ARG A 136 -0.14 16.98 5.34
CA ARG A 136 1.21 16.82 5.90
C ARG A 136 1.66 15.36 5.88
N MET A 137 0.79 14.43 6.31
CA MET A 137 1.08 12.99 6.26
C MET A 137 1.34 12.52 4.82
N GLU A 138 0.57 13.00 3.85
CA GLU A 138 0.79 12.74 2.42
C GLU A 138 2.19 13.18 1.97
N GLN A 139 2.59 14.41 2.31
CA GLN A 139 3.90 14.96 1.98
C GLN A 139 5.05 14.18 2.63
N GLU A 140 4.89 13.74 3.88
CA GLU A 140 5.89 12.95 4.60
C GLU A 140 6.05 11.56 3.95
N VAL A 141 4.94 10.88 3.62
CA VAL A 141 4.96 9.57 2.93
C VAL A 141 5.55 9.69 1.52
N GLU A 142 5.20 10.73 0.77
CA GLU A 142 5.76 10.98 -0.56
C GLU A 142 7.27 11.29 -0.50
N THR A 143 7.72 12.04 0.48
CA THR A 143 9.14 12.31 0.71
C THR A 143 9.89 11.03 1.07
N PHE A 144 9.31 10.18 1.93
CA PHE A 144 9.86 8.88 2.28
C PHE A 144 9.99 7.98 1.04
N ARG A 145 8.96 7.95 0.19
CA ARG A 145 8.95 7.18 -1.06
C ARG A 145 10.05 7.64 -2.03
N ARG A 146 10.13 8.95 -2.26
CA ARG A 146 11.09 9.54 -3.22
C ARG A 146 12.54 9.45 -2.77
N ARG A 147 12.80 9.50 -1.47
CA ARG A 147 14.17 9.50 -0.92
C ARG A 147 14.57 8.12 -0.40
N ALA A 148 13.99 7.67 0.69
CA ALA A 148 14.46 6.47 1.38
C ALA A 148 14.18 5.19 0.58
N ILE A 149 12.96 5.02 0.05
CA ILE A 149 12.61 3.85 -0.76
C ILE A 149 13.38 3.84 -2.08
N ALA A 150 13.49 4.97 -2.76
CA ALA A 150 14.21 5.05 -4.04
C ALA A 150 15.70 4.78 -3.89
N ASP A 151 16.37 5.30 -2.84
CA ASP A 151 17.77 5.00 -2.56
C ASP A 151 18.00 3.52 -2.22
N THR A 152 17.11 2.93 -1.42
CA THR A 152 17.16 1.50 -1.11
C THR A 152 16.98 0.66 -2.38
N LEU A 153 16.05 1.02 -3.27
CA LEU A 153 15.81 0.35 -4.55
C LEU A 153 17.06 0.32 -5.44
N LEU A 154 17.81 1.42 -5.49
CA LEU A 154 19.07 1.47 -6.23
C LEU A 154 20.09 0.46 -5.68
N THR A 155 20.17 0.34 -4.35
CA THR A 155 21.08 -0.63 -3.71
C THR A 155 20.63 -2.05 -3.94
N VAL A 156 19.32 -2.35 -3.82
CA VAL A 156 18.72 -3.65 -4.14
C VAL A 156 19.00 -4.02 -5.60
N THR A 157 18.82 -3.11 -6.53
CA THR A 157 19.08 -3.36 -7.96
C THR A 157 20.55 -3.71 -8.22
N ARG A 158 21.48 -3.02 -7.58
CA ARG A 158 22.92 -3.31 -7.67
C ARG A 158 23.27 -4.67 -7.07
N MET A 159 22.69 -4.98 -5.92
CA MET A 159 22.87 -6.25 -5.24
C MET A 159 22.35 -7.41 -6.10
N GLU A 160 21.14 -7.33 -6.66
CA GLU A 160 20.56 -8.36 -7.52
C GLU A 160 21.39 -8.62 -8.78
N LYS A 161 21.97 -7.55 -9.34
CA LYS A 161 22.93 -7.68 -10.45
C LYS A 161 24.18 -8.45 -10.02
N SER A 162 24.72 -8.12 -8.86
CA SER A 162 25.90 -8.81 -8.30
C SER A 162 25.61 -10.26 -7.91
N ARG A 163 24.43 -10.55 -7.34
CA ARG A 163 23.94 -11.90 -7.05
C ARG A 163 23.91 -12.76 -8.31
N THR A 164 23.37 -12.21 -9.41
CA THR A 164 23.33 -12.87 -10.71
C THR A 164 24.72 -13.14 -11.28
N GLU A 165 25.65 -12.19 -11.11
CA GLU A 165 27.05 -12.36 -11.54
C GLU A 165 27.79 -13.44 -10.75
N TYR A 166 27.61 -13.46 -9.44
CA TYR A 166 28.20 -14.46 -8.56
C TYR A 166 27.66 -15.87 -8.84
N ARG A 167 26.34 -16.03 -8.94
CA ARG A 167 25.71 -17.31 -9.27
C ARG A 167 26.11 -17.81 -10.66
N GLY A 168 26.22 -16.91 -11.64
CA GLY A 168 26.77 -17.24 -12.97
C GLY A 168 28.22 -17.70 -12.92
N ALA A 169 29.05 -17.08 -12.07
CA ALA A 169 30.44 -17.51 -11.89
C ALA A 169 30.56 -18.89 -11.21
N LEU A 170 29.66 -19.22 -10.27
CA LEU A 170 29.58 -20.55 -9.66
C LEU A 170 29.22 -21.63 -10.67
N LEU A 171 28.24 -21.38 -11.55
CA LEU A 171 27.89 -22.31 -12.62
C LEU A 171 29.06 -22.52 -13.58
N TRP A 172 29.79 -21.45 -13.90
CA TRP A 172 31.00 -21.55 -14.72
C TRP A 172 32.11 -22.38 -14.04
N MET A 173 32.29 -22.18 -12.75
CA MET A 173 33.28 -22.95 -11.97
C MET A 173 32.90 -24.43 -11.92
N LYS A 174 31.62 -24.80 -11.77
CA LYS A 174 31.14 -26.17 -11.86
C LYS A 174 31.47 -26.80 -13.20
N ASP A 175 31.21 -26.11 -14.29
CA ASP A 175 31.48 -26.58 -15.65
C ASP A 175 32.99 -26.82 -15.88
N VAL A 176 33.82 -25.84 -15.53
CA VAL A 176 35.28 -25.95 -15.67
C VAL A 176 35.85 -27.03 -14.75
N SER A 177 35.29 -27.26 -13.56
CA SER A 177 35.73 -28.31 -12.66
C SER A 177 35.45 -29.71 -13.20
N GLN A 178 34.40 -29.87 -13.99
CA GLN A 178 34.08 -31.15 -14.69
C GLN A 178 35.03 -31.42 -15.84
N GLU A 179 35.58 -30.37 -16.50
CA GLU A 179 36.54 -30.46 -17.58
C GLU A 179 38.01 -30.70 -17.08
N LEU A 180 38.24 -30.56 -15.76
CA LEU A 180 39.59 -30.68 -15.21
C LEU A 180 40.01 -32.15 -15.17
N ASP A 181 41.10 -32.48 -15.87
CA ASP A 181 41.73 -33.79 -15.83
C ASP A 181 42.85 -33.78 -14.75
N PRO A 182 42.73 -34.59 -13.71
CA PRO A 182 43.72 -34.63 -12.62
C PRO A 182 45.09 -35.04 -13.06
N ASP A 183 45.22 -35.86 -14.13
CA ASP A 183 46.49 -36.47 -14.54
C ASP A 183 47.30 -35.57 -15.49
N THR A 184 46.67 -34.64 -16.19
CA THR A 184 47.36 -33.88 -17.22
C THR A 184 47.58 -32.43 -16.92
N CYS A 185 47.11 -31.92 -15.77
CA CYS A 185 47.12 -30.48 -15.40
C CYS A 185 46.60 -29.54 -16.49
N LYS A 186 45.97 -30.09 -17.53
CA LYS A 186 45.32 -29.30 -18.61
C LYS A 186 44.19 -28.51 -18.00
N HIS A 187 44.07 -27.26 -18.42
CA HIS A 187 43.03 -26.33 -17.96
C HIS A 187 43.20 -25.77 -16.55
N LEU A 188 44.29 -26.06 -15.80
CA LEU A 188 44.53 -25.54 -14.46
C LEU A 188 44.51 -24.00 -14.44
N ASP A 189 45.08 -23.36 -15.45
CA ASP A 189 45.09 -21.89 -15.54
C ASP A 189 43.67 -21.32 -15.81
N LYS A 190 42.85 -22.02 -16.62
CA LYS A 190 41.44 -21.69 -16.80
C LYS A 190 40.68 -21.79 -15.49
N PHE A 191 40.89 -22.86 -14.71
CA PHE A 191 40.27 -23.09 -13.42
C PHE A 191 40.66 -21.99 -12.40
N ARG A 192 41.98 -21.69 -12.27
CA ARG A 192 42.45 -20.60 -11.39
C ARG A 192 41.85 -19.25 -11.74
N LYS A 193 41.70 -18.95 -13.01
CA LYS A 193 41.09 -17.70 -13.51
C LYS A 193 39.61 -17.61 -13.13
N VAL A 194 38.86 -18.70 -13.29
CA VAL A 194 37.46 -18.77 -12.87
C VAL A 194 37.33 -18.71 -11.36
N GLN A 195 38.18 -19.38 -10.62
CA GLN A 195 38.23 -19.31 -9.14
C GLN A 195 38.44 -17.87 -8.65
N SER A 196 39.37 -17.13 -9.27
CA SER A 196 39.55 -15.69 -8.94
C SER A 196 38.29 -14.85 -9.23
N GLN A 197 37.59 -15.15 -10.37
CA GLN A 197 36.33 -14.49 -10.72
C GLN A 197 35.22 -14.80 -9.70
N VAL A 198 35.11 -16.05 -9.24
CA VAL A 198 34.15 -16.44 -8.20
C VAL A 198 34.43 -15.68 -6.90
N ARG A 199 35.69 -15.64 -6.45
CA ARG A 199 36.06 -14.89 -5.23
C ARG A 199 35.68 -13.41 -5.33
N GLY A 200 36.10 -12.72 -6.39
CA GLY A 200 35.80 -11.29 -6.57
C GLY A 200 34.30 -10.98 -6.68
N SER A 201 33.53 -11.85 -7.37
CA SER A 201 32.08 -11.68 -7.45
C SER A 201 31.38 -12.01 -6.13
N LYS A 202 31.89 -12.96 -5.35
CA LYS A 202 31.40 -13.27 -4.00
C LYS A 202 31.60 -12.08 -3.06
N ASP A 203 32.82 -11.54 -2.99
CA ASP A 203 33.14 -10.42 -2.09
C ASP A 203 32.26 -9.20 -2.37
N LEU A 204 32.04 -8.90 -3.65
CA LEU A 204 31.14 -7.81 -4.05
C LEU A 204 29.68 -8.10 -3.67
N PHE A 205 29.21 -9.34 -3.90
CA PHE A 205 27.86 -9.74 -3.55
C PHE A 205 27.61 -9.68 -2.04
N GLU A 206 28.52 -10.25 -1.23
CA GLU A 206 28.40 -10.25 0.24
C GLU A 206 28.38 -8.82 0.80
N LYS A 207 29.23 -7.93 0.27
CA LYS A 207 29.21 -6.51 0.65
C LYS A 207 27.85 -5.88 0.35
N LEU A 208 27.34 -6.02 -0.89
CA LEU A 208 26.06 -5.43 -1.29
C LEU A 208 24.87 -6.08 -0.58
N LYS A 209 24.94 -7.37 -0.25
CA LYS A 209 23.95 -8.07 0.56
C LYS A 209 23.85 -7.43 1.96
N ASN A 210 24.97 -7.21 2.61
CA ASN A 210 25.01 -6.56 3.92
C ASN A 210 24.48 -5.11 3.85
N ASP A 211 24.87 -4.35 2.82
CA ASP A 211 24.37 -3.00 2.59
C ASP A 211 22.84 -2.98 2.41
N VAL A 212 22.27 -3.94 1.68
CA VAL A 212 20.80 -4.07 1.50
C VAL A 212 20.14 -4.42 2.81
N CYS A 213 20.61 -5.43 3.54
CA CYS A 213 20.04 -5.83 4.83
C CYS A 213 19.99 -4.64 5.80
N GLN A 214 21.10 -3.93 5.95
CA GLN A 214 21.17 -2.75 6.80
C GLN A 214 20.21 -1.64 6.36
N LYS A 215 20.17 -1.32 5.05
CA LYS A 215 19.27 -0.29 4.53
C LYS A 215 17.80 -0.65 4.71
N VAL A 216 17.43 -1.92 4.54
CA VAL A 216 16.05 -2.38 4.75
C VAL A 216 15.63 -2.26 6.20
N ASP A 217 16.52 -2.58 7.15
CA ASP A 217 16.26 -2.41 8.58
C ASP A 217 16.09 -0.93 8.96
N MET A 218 16.97 -0.07 8.46
CA MET A 218 16.85 1.39 8.63
C MET A 218 15.59 1.94 8.00
N LEU A 219 15.18 1.42 6.84
CA LEU A 219 13.95 1.79 6.14
C LEU A 219 12.71 1.43 6.97
N GLY A 220 12.69 0.24 7.57
CA GLY A 220 11.63 -0.20 8.48
C GLY A 220 11.50 0.70 9.70
N ALA A 221 12.61 1.02 10.36
CA ALA A 221 12.65 1.94 11.50
C ALA A 221 12.19 3.36 11.12
N SER A 222 12.67 3.88 9.99
CA SER A 222 12.29 5.20 9.48
C SER A 222 10.80 5.27 9.14
N ARG A 223 10.24 4.20 8.54
CA ARG A 223 8.80 4.09 8.28
C ARG A 223 7.99 4.15 9.57
N CYS A 224 8.40 3.39 10.58
CA CYS A 224 7.74 3.37 11.88
C CYS A 224 7.73 4.76 12.51
N ASN A 225 8.85 5.44 12.57
CA ASN A 225 8.97 6.78 13.15
C ASN A 225 8.13 7.81 12.40
N MET A 226 8.18 7.82 11.06
CA MET A 226 7.40 8.73 10.23
C MET A 226 5.89 8.53 10.46
N LEU A 227 5.41 7.29 10.37
CA LEU A 227 3.99 6.98 10.55
C LEU A 227 3.50 7.29 11.96
N SER A 228 4.28 6.96 12.99
CA SER A 228 3.93 7.26 14.39
C SER A 228 3.77 8.76 14.61
N HIS A 229 4.67 9.57 14.06
CA HIS A 229 4.60 11.03 14.18
C HIS A 229 3.39 11.62 13.44
N SER A 230 3.20 11.24 12.17
CA SER A 230 2.08 11.73 11.36
C SER A 230 0.72 11.30 11.92
N LEU A 231 0.60 10.04 12.37
CA LEU A 231 -0.63 9.50 12.93
C LEU A 231 -0.96 10.12 14.28
N CYS A 232 0.03 10.40 15.14
CA CYS A 232 -0.19 11.11 16.41
C CYS A 232 -0.80 12.49 16.16
N THR A 233 -0.26 13.25 15.22
CA THR A 233 -0.78 14.57 14.85
C THR A 233 -2.21 14.50 14.30
N TYR A 234 -2.47 13.53 13.42
CA TYR A 234 -3.81 13.31 12.87
C TYR A 234 -4.82 12.87 13.93
N GLN A 235 -4.43 11.96 14.82
CA GLN A 235 -5.27 11.45 15.91
C GLN A 235 -5.74 12.57 16.85
N ILE A 236 -4.85 13.49 17.24
CA ILE A 236 -5.21 14.64 18.07
C ILE A 236 -6.27 15.50 17.38
N THR A 237 -6.08 15.78 16.10
CA THR A 237 -7.02 16.58 15.31
C THR A 237 -8.35 15.87 15.13
N LEU A 238 -8.34 14.55 14.91
CA LEU A 238 -9.54 13.73 14.78
C LEU A 238 -10.35 13.69 16.08
N LEU A 239 -9.67 13.57 17.23
CA LEU A 239 -10.31 13.62 18.54
C LEU A 239 -11.00 14.97 18.76
N GLN A 240 -10.31 16.07 18.51
CA GLN A 240 -10.88 17.43 18.60
C GLN A 240 -12.08 17.63 17.65
N PHE A 241 -12.04 17.06 16.46
CA PHE A 241 -13.18 17.07 15.52
C PHE A 241 -14.40 16.40 16.14
N TRP A 242 -14.26 15.21 16.70
CA TRP A 242 -15.37 14.48 17.30
C TRP A 242 -15.92 15.16 18.55
N GLU A 243 -15.07 15.70 19.42
CA GLU A 243 -15.47 16.44 20.61
C GLU A 243 -16.31 17.69 20.25
N ARG A 244 -15.84 18.47 19.30
CA ARG A 244 -16.57 19.66 18.82
C ARG A 244 -17.87 19.31 18.14
N THR A 245 -17.88 18.26 17.34
CA THR A 245 -19.09 17.77 16.67
C THR A 245 -20.12 17.30 17.70
N ALA A 246 -19.71 16.55 18.72
CA ALA A 246 -20.57 16.12 19.82
C ALA A 246 -21.18 17.31 20.57
N CYS A 247 -20.40 18.36 20.82
CA CYS A 247 -20.87 19.59 21.47
C CYS A 247 -21.96 20.28 20.63
N VAL A 248 -21.76 20.44 19.33
CA VAL A 248 -22.75 21.02 18.39
C VAL A 248 -24.03 20.19 18.35
N MET A 249 -23.92 18.86 18.27
CA MET A 249 -25.07 17.96 18.27
C MET A 249 -25.85 17.98 19.60
N SER A 250 -25.18 18.16 20.70
CA SER A 250 -25.83 18.34 22.01
C SER A 250 -26.68 19.61 22.03
N GLY A 251 -26.18 20.70 21.45
CA GLY A 251 -26.96 21.95 21.31
C GLY A 251 -28.22 21.77 20.46
N ILE A 252 -28.15 21.01 19.36
CA ILE A 252 -29.35 20.69 18.58
C ILE A 252 -30.34 19.88 19.39
N ARG A 253 -29.88 18.86 20.10
CA ARG A 253 -30.76 18.04 20.95
C ARG A 253 -31.58 18.86 21.93
N GLU A 254 -31.00 19.88 22.52
CA GLU A 254 -31.74 20.80 23.41
C GLU A 254 -32.79 21.61 22.62
N SER A 255 -32.48 22.11 21.43
CA SER A 255 -33.40 22.85 20.56
C SER A 255 -34.60 21.99 20.11
N PHE A 256 -34.44 20.67 20.05
CA PHE A 256 -35.50 19.71 19.68
C PHE A 256 -36.21 19.09 20.90
N LYS A 257 -35.84 19.48 22.13
CA LYS A 257 -36.45 18.94 23.35
C LYS A 257 -37.93 19.27 23.43
N GLY A 258 -38.77 18.29 23.64
CA GLY A 258 -40.23 18.44 23.69
C GLY A 258 -40.96 18.44 22.35
N LEU A 259 -40.26 18.23 21.25
CA LEU A 259 -40.89 18.01 19.96
C LEU A 259 -41.28 16.53 19.83
N VAL A 260 -42.58 16.29 19.68
CA VAL A 260 -43.09 14.94 19.36
C VAL A 260 -42.90 14.72 17.89
N PRO A 261 -42.23 13.62 17.47
CA PRO A 261 -42.12 13.29 16.06
C PRO A 261 -43.53 13.16 15.42
N TYR A 262 -43.74 13.82 14.32
CA TYR A 262 -44.97 13.64 13.54
C TYR A 262 -44.98 12.21 13.00
N GLN A 263 -45.96 11.41 13.44
CA GLN A 263 -46.17 10.09 12.87
C GLN A 263 -46.89 10.28 11.53
N PHE A 264 -46.19 10.02 10.46
CA PHE A 264 -46.76 10.06 9.12
C PHE A 264 -47.58 8.79 8.94
N THR A 265 -48.92 8.95 8.96
CA THR A 265 -49.83 7.88 8.55
C THR A 265 -49.90 7.88 7.03
N THR A 266 -49.34 6.88 6.41
CA THR A 266 -49.45 6.72 4.95
C THR A 266 -50.91 6.41 4.58
N LEU A 267 -51.34 6.78 3.36
CA LEU A 267 -52.67 6.43 2.84
C LEU A 267 -52.94 4.90 2.91
N LYS A 268 -51.92 4.06 2.98
CA LYS A 268 -52.04 2.62 3.22
C LYS A 268 -52.43 2.23 4.65
N ASP A 269 -52.17 3.12 5.62
CA ASP A 269 -52.53 2.91 7.02
C ASP A 269 -53.89 3.52 7.38
N LEU A 270 -54.47 4.30 6.45
CA LEU A 270 -55.86 4.75 6.48
C LEU A 270 -56.70 3.55 5.97
N ARG A 271 -57.24 2.73 6.89
CA ARG A 271 -58.27 1.73 6.55
C ARG A 271 -59.42 2.44 5.84
N ASP A 272 -59.87 1.85 4.73
CA ASP A 272 -61.02 2.33 4.00
C ASP A 272 -62.17 2.53 5.01
N PRO A 273 -62.82 3.74 5.03
CA PRO A 273 -63.98 3.97 5.89
C PRO A 273 -65.06 2.86 5.80
N LEU A 274 -65.17 2.18 4.66
CA LEU A 274 -66.04 1.03 4.46
C LEU A 274 -65.55 -0.21 5.23
N GLU A 275 -64.24 -0.49 5.34
CA GLU A 275 -63.69 -1.59 6.15
C GLU A 275 -63.86 -1.30 7.66
N GLN A 276 -63.78 -0.06 8.10
CA GLN A 276 -64.03 0.30 9.51
C GLN A 276 -65.54 0.13 9.87
N LEU A 277 -66.44 0.35 8.95
CA LEU A 277 -67.89 0.11 9.14
C LEU A 277 -68.22 -1.40 9.18
N THR A 278 -67.56 -2.19 8.35
CA THR A 278 -67.74 -3.67 8.37
C THR A 278 -67.22 -4.34 9.62
N ASP A 279 -66.06 -3.83 10.17
CA ASP A 279 -65.52 -4.32 11.45
C ASP A 279 -66.45 -3.97 12.65
N LEU A 280 -67.09 -2.80 12.60
CA LEU A 280 -68.06 -2.39 13.62
C LEU A 280 -69.38 -3.18 13.54
N ASP A 281 -69.83 -3.54 12.33
CA ASP A 281 -71.00 -4.40 12.13
C ASP A 281 -70.73 -5.86 12.59
N LEU A 282 -69.55 -6.39 12.36
CA LEU A 282 -69.15 -7.73 12.82
C LEU A 282 -69.04 -7.80 14.35
N THR A 283 -68.53 -6.79 15.00
CA THR A 283 -68.42 -6.70 16.47
C THR A 283 -69.81 -6.54 17.12
N ASN A 284 -70.73 -5.83 16.49
CA ASN A 284 -72.12 -5.70 16.96
C ASN A 284 -72.96 -6.99 16.76
N GLN A 285 -72.66 -7.77 15.74
CA GLN A 285 -73.33 -9.05 15.54
C GLN A 285 -72.86 -10.12 16.57
N ASP A 286 -71.58 -10.14 16.93
CA ASP A 286 -71.07 -11.02 17.95
C ASP A 286 -71.59 -10.66 19.35
N HIS A 287 -71.68 -9.36 19.68
CA HIS A 287 -72.25 -8.90 20.94
C HIS A 287 -73.76 -9.21 21.05
N ASN A 288 -74.51 -9.19 19.96
CA ASN A 288 -75.93 -9.56 19.92
C ASN A 288 -76.10 -11.09 20.02
N LYS A 289 -75.23 -11.89 19.48
CA LYS A 289 -75.23 -13.33 19.65
C LYS A 289 -74.90 -13.74 21.07
N GLU A 290 -73.97 -13.12 21.76
CA GLU A 290 -73.68 -13.38 23.20
C GLU A 290 -74.85 -12.99 24.10
N LYS A 291 -75.55 -11.86 23.85
CA LYS A 291 -76.71 -11.47 24.59
C LYS A 291 -77.92 -12.43 24.39
N ALA A 292 -78.04 -12.95 23.15
CA ALA A 292 -79.15 -13.96 22.86
C ALA A 292 -78.85 -15.30 23.52
N ILE A 293 -77.64 -15.71 23.73
CA ILE A 293 -77.22 -16.90 24.40
C ILE A 293 -77.38 -16.78 25.93
N GLN A 294 -77.18 -15.57 26.51
CA GLN A 294 -77.43 -15.35 27.93
C GLN A 294 -78.87 -15.17 28.33
N SER A 295 -79.80 -14.87 27.41
CA SER A 295 -81.23 -14.77 27.65
C SER A 295 -82.00 -16.12 27.62
N ASN A 296 -81.33 -17.20 27.22
CA ASN A 296 -81.92 -18.54 27.14
C ASN A 296 -81.34 -19.54 28.17
N ARG A 297 -80.83 -19.05 29.29
CA ARG A 297 -80.46 -19.88 30.46
C ARG A 297 -81.27 -19.51 31.69
#